data_4bfb943cc3753cf9cc48bbf83481fbc0
#
_entry.id   4bfb943cc3753cf9cc48bbf83481fbc0
#
_cell.length_a   1.000
_cell.length_b   1.000
_cell.length_c   1.000
_cell.angle_alpha   90.00
_cell.angle_beta   90.00
_cell.angle_gamma   90.00
#
_symmetry.space_group_name_H-M   'P 1'
#
loop_
_entity.id
_entity.type
_entity.pdbx_description
1 polymer ?
#
loop_
_entity_poly.entity_id
_entity_poly.type
_entity_poly.pdbx_seq_one_letter_code
_entity_poly.pdbx_strand_id
1 'polypeptide(L)'
;YLKSRGVTRNTSSFYMRNLRSAYKLAVQENLTIDRQPFHCVYTGVDKTKKRAISIPDIRKIKSADLSHRPALDFARDMLMFSFYTRGMSFVDMAYLCKKDVASGYIIYRRRKTGQKLSIALVPEMQAIICKYQNSTQYLLPIITKEDGTERQQYRNQLIRINRHLKKIGTMTGISIPLSTGQRIFPVGGNGQL
;
A
#
# COMPACT_ATOMS: atom_id res chain seq x y z
N TYR A 1 -19.41 -3.55 24.26
CA TYR A 1 -19.50 -2.23 23.59
C TYR A 1 -18.82 -2.24 22.20
N LEU A 2 -17.50 -2.53 22.08
CA LEU A 2 -16.81 -2.52 20.78
C LEU A 2 -17.43 -3.51 19.79
N LYS A 3 -17.78 -4.72 20.24
CA LYS A 3 -18.40 -5.75 19.42
C LYS A 3 -19.81 -5.32 18.96
N SER A 4 -20.61 -4.69 19.79
CA SER A 4 -21.95 -4.20 19.42
C SER A 4 -21.91 -3.03 18.44
N ARG A 5 -20.74 -2.34 18.30
CA ARG A 5 -20.47 -1.30 17.30
C ARG A 5 -19.88 -1.85 15.99
N GLY A 6 -19.85 -3.16 15.79
CA GLY A 6 -19.32 -3.79 14.57
C GLY A 6 -17.80 -3.75 14.45
N VAL A 7 -17.06 -3.43 15.52
CA VAL A 7 -15.60 -3.42 15.54
C VAL A 7 -15.08 -4.84 15.44
N THR A 8 -14.18 -5.10 14.48
CA THR A 8 -13.61 -6.45 14.29
C THR A 8 -12.79 -6.90 15.49
N ARG A 9 -12.66 -8.22 15.68
CA ARG A 9 -11.92 -8.81 16.80
C ARG A 9 -10.45 -8.34 16.82
N ASN A 10 -9.79 -8.27 15.64
CA ASN A 10 -8.43 -7.78 15.56
C ASN A 10 -8.28 -6.29 15.91
N THR A 11 -9.25 -5.46 15.53
CA THR A 11 -9.26 -4.03 15.88
C THR A 11 -9.49 -3.85 17.37
N SER A 12 -10.43 -4.60 17.96
CA SER A 12 -10.64 -4.61 19.42
C SER A 12 -9.39 -5.06 20.17
N SER A 13 -8.75 -6.14 19.70
CA SER A 13 -7.49 -6.63 20.27
C SER A 13 -6.36 -5.59 20.17
N PHE A 14 -6.28 -4.83 19.08
CA PHE A 14 -5.31 -3.74 18.94
C PHE A 14 -5.52 -2.66 20.02
N TYR A 15 -6.75 -2.22 20.24
CA TYR A 15 -7.06 -1.26 21.30
C TYR A 15 -6.74 -1.82 22.70
N MET A 16 -7.10 -3.07 22.94
CA MET A 16 -6.85 -3.72 24.24
C MET A 16 -5.35 -3.92 24.52
N ARG A 17 -4.54 -4.20 23.50
CA ARG A 17 -3.08 -4.28 23.65
C ARG A 17 -2.47 -2.94 24.04
N ASN A 18 -2.89 -1.85 23.39
CA ASN A 18 -2.41 -0.52 23.72
C ASN A 18 -2.80 -0.11 25.14
N LEU A 19 -4.05 -0.36 25.53
CA LEU A 19 -4.54 -0.09 26.87
C LEU A 19 -3.81 -0.95 27.93
N ARG A 20 -3.57 -2.22 27.65
CA ARG A 20 -2.77 -3.12 28.51
C ARG A 20 -1.34 -2.61 28.68
N SER A 21 -0.71 -2.09 27.61
CA SER A 21 0.63 -1.51 27.70
C SER A 21 0.67 -0.28 28.59
N ALA A 22 -0.30 0.63 28.43
CA ALA A 22 -0.41 1.82 29.28
C ALA A 22 -0.67 1.46 30.76
N TYR A 23 -1.55 0.47 31.02
CA TYR A 23 -1.82 -0.01 32.37
C TYR A 23 -0.58 -0.63 33.02
N LYS A 24 0.16 -1.47 32.27
CA LYS A 24 1.43 -2.05 32.79
C LYS A 24 2.46 -0.99 33.14
N LEU A 25 2.57 0.06 32.33
CA LEU A 25 3.46 1.19 32.64
C LEU A 25 3.01 1.88 33.94
N ALA A 26 1.70 2.14 34.11
CA ALA A 26 1.19 2.73 35.34
C ALA A 26 1.47 1.86 36.60
N VAL A 27 1.41 0.54 36.48
CA VAL A 27 1.80 -0.39 37.55
C VAL A 27 3.32 -0.31 37.84
N GLN A 28 4.15 -0.26 36.79
CA GLN A 28 5.61 -0.13 36.94
C GLN A 28 6.02 1.18 37.61
N GLU A 29 5.31 2.26 37.29
CA GLU A 29 5.51 3.59 37.90
C GLU A 29 4.84 3.73 39.29
N ASN A 30 4.31 2.63 39.87
CA ASN A 30 3.61 2.62 41.16
C ASN A 30 2.39 3.58 41.23
N LEU A 31 1.80 3.94 40.09
CA LEU A 31 0.60 4.77 40.02
C LEU A 31 -0.66 3.99 40.34
N THR A 32 -0.63 2.67 40.26
CA THR A 32 -1.74 1.78 40.57
C THR A 32 -1.23 0.38 40.94
N ILE A 33 -2.09 -0.39 41.65
CA ILE A 33 -1.82 -1.80 42.00
C ILE A 33 -2.24 -2.69 40.82
N ASP A 34 -1.50 -3.76 40.52
CA ASP A 34 -1.89 -4.70 39.46
C ASP A 34 -3.11 -5.55 39.86
N ARG A 35 -4.27 -5.16 39.36
CA ARG A 35 -5.54 -5.89 39.51
C ARG A 35 -5.86 -6.85 38.35
N GLN A 36 -4.90 -7.07 37.43
CA GLN A 36 -5.01 -7.95 36.27
C GLN A 36 -6.28 -7.74 35.40
N PRO A 37 -6.67 -6.51 35.06
CA PRO A 37 -7.94 -6.26 34.36
C PRO A 37 -7.98 -6.84 32.93
N PHE A 38 -6.84 -7.30 32.40
CA PHE A 38 -6.74 -7.89 31.06
C PHE A 38 -6.62 -9.43 31.08
N HIS A 39 -6.81 -10.07 32.20
CA HIS A 39 -6.68 -11.54 32.31
C HIS A 39 -7.61 -12.28 31.34
N CYS A 40 -8.87 -11.88 31.23
CA CYS A 40 -9.86 -12.48 30.33
C CYS A 40 -10.06 -11.72 29.02
N VAL A 41 -9.20 -10.75 28.69
CA VAL A 41 -9.34 -9.93 27.49
C VAL A 41 -8.50 -10.50 26.36
N TYR A 42 -9.12 -10.74 25.20
CA TYR A 42 -8.40 -11.20 24.01
C TYR A 42 -7.47 -10.10 23.48
N THR A 43 -6.18 -10.38 23.48
CA THR A 43 -5.12 -9.51 22.98
C THR A 43 -4.31 -10.15 21.83
N GLY A 44 -4.77 -11.27 21.29
CA GLY A 44 -4.14 -11.98 20.17
C GLY A 44 -4.41 -11.33 18.81
N VAL A 45 -3.95 -12.02 17.76
CA VAL A 45 -4.18 -11.62 16.37
C VAL A 45 -4.77 -12.81 15.63
N ASP A 46 -6.03 -12.68 15.18
CA ASP A 46 -6.65 -13.69 14.34
C ASP A 46 -6.01 -13.67 12.94
N LYS A 47 -5.85 -14.86 12.36
CA LYS A 47 -5.40 -15.00 10.98
C LYS A 47 -6.42 -14.34 10.04
N THR A 48 -5.99 -13.36 9.28
CA THR A 48 -6.80 -12.74 8.22
C THR A 48 -6.54 -13.44 6.89
N LYS A 49 -7.58 -13.63 6.07
CA LYS A 49 -7.40 -14.14 4.70
C LYS A 49 -6.53 -13.16 3.92
N LYS A 50 -5.36 -13.61 3.49
CA LYS A 50 -4.49 -12.83 2.61
C LYS A 50 -5.16 -12.76 1.24
N ARG A 51 -5.57 -11.57 0.83
CA ARG A 51 -6.15 -11.33 -0.49
C ARG A 51 -5.02 -10.97 -1.44
N ALA A 52 -4.39 -11.98 -2.03
CA ALA A 52 -3.39 -11.76 -3.07
C ALA A 52 -4.07 -11.81 -4.45
N ILE A 53 -3.59 -10.96 -5.37
CA ILE A 53 -4.05 -10.96 -6.76
C ILE A 53 -3.35 -12.11 -7.48
N SER A 54 -4.09 -12.87 -8.26
CA SER A 54 -3.53 -13.94 -9.10
C SER A 54 -2.86 -13.37 -10.35
N ILE A 55 -1.93 -14.13 -10.95
CA ILE A 55 -1.30 -13.71 -12.22
C ILE A 55 -2.31 -13.55 -13.36
N PRO A 56 -3.28 -14.47 -13.54
CA PRO A 56 -4.36 -14.27 -14.53
C PRO A 56 -5.12 -12.96 -14.32
N ASP A 57 -5.40 -12.57 -13.06
CA ASP A 57 -6.09 -11.31 -12.76
C ASP A 57 -5.22 -10.10 -13.07
N ILE A 58 -3.90 -10.16 -12.80
CA ILE A 58 -2.95 -9.12 -13.21
C ILE A 58 -2.96 -8.95 -14.74
N ARG A 59 -2.97 -10.04 -15.49
CA ARG A 59 -3.06 -9.98 -16.97
C ARG A 59 -4.36 -9.31 -17.43
N LYS A 60 -5.51 -9.65 -16.83
CA LYS A 60 -6.80 -8.99 -17.13
C LYS A 60 -6.74 -7.48 -16.84
N ILE A 61 -6.13 -7.09 -15.73
CA ILE A 61 -5.97 -5.68 -15.39
C ILE A 61 -5.07 -4.97 -16.40
N LYS A 62 -3.94 -5.59 -16.77
CA LYS A 62 -2.98 -5.05 -17.74
C LYS A 62 -3.63 -4.84 -19.11
N SER A 63 -4.43 -5.81 -19.58
CA SER A 63 -5.08 -5.79 -20.90
C SER A 63 -6.38 -4.98 -20.96
N ALA A 64 -6.87 -4.45 -19.82
CA ALA A 64 -8.11 -3.68 -19.80
C ALA A 64 -7.98 -2.40 -20.65
N ASP A 65 -8.88 -2.21 -21.61
CA ASP A 65 -8.96 -0.96 -22.37
C ASP A 65 -9.54 0.15 -21.50
N LEU A 66 -8.68 1.10 -21.18
CA LEU A 66 -9.00 2.29 -20.36
C LEU A 66 -8.64 3.60 -21.10
N SER A 67 -8.44 3.54 -22.41
CA SER A 67 -7.99 4.66 -23.25
C SER A 67 -8.87 5.91 -23.09
N HIS A 68 -10.19 5.73 -22.95
CA HIS A 68 -11.15 6.81 -22.75
C HIS A 68 -11.41 7.18 -21.27
N ARG A 69 -10.61 6.63 -20.34
CA ARG A 69 -10.79 6.79 -18.89
C ARG A 69 -9.47 7.08 -18.17
N PRO A 70 -8.86 8.27 -18.38
CA PRO A 70 -7.49 8.57 -17.92
C PRO A 70 -7.30 8.38 -16.42
N ALA A 71 -8.32 8.62 -15.61
CA ALA A 71 -8.21 8.41 -14.16
C ALA A 71 -8.16 6.92 -13.75
N LEU A 72 -8.85 6.05 -14.50
CA LEU A 72 -8.75 4.60 -14.29
C LEU A 72 -7.44 4.06 -14.85
N ASP A 73 -7.02 4.56 -16.01
CA ASP A 73 -5.76 4.23 -16.65
C ASP A 73 -4.57 4.54 -15.73
N PHE A 74 -4.55 5.74 -15.13
CA PHE A 74 -3.56 6.10 -14.13
C PHE A 74 -3.58 5.15 -12.91
N ALA A 75 -4.75 4.80 -12.40
CA ALA A 75 -4.85 3.89 -11.25
C ALA A 75 -4.35 2.47 -11.59
N ARG A 76 -4.65 1.97 -12.80
CA ARG A 76 -4.10 0.71 -13.32
C ARG A 76 -2.58 0.77 -13.37
N ASP A 77 -2.02 1.82 -13.97
CA ASP A 77 -0.58 1.94 -14.16
C ASP A 77 0.17 2.07 -12.82
N MET A 78 -0.42 2.73 -11.82
CA MET A 78 0.13 2.73 -10.45
C MET A 78 0.13 1.33 -9.80
N LEU A 79 -0.92 0.53 -10.01
CA LEU A 79 -0.94 -0.86 -9.55
C LEU A 79 0.12 -1.70 -10.29
N MET A 80 0.23 -1.53 -11.61
CA MET A 80 1.23 -2.23 -12.44
C MET A 80 2.65 -1.81 -12.06
N PHE A 81 2.91 -0.54 -11.79
CA PHE A 81 4.19 -0.07 -11.31
C PHE A 81 4.57 -0.73 -9.97
N SER A 82 3.62 -0.80 -9.03
CA SER A 82 3.82 -1.55 -7.77
C SER A 82 4.13 -3.03 -8.03
N PHE A 83 3.47 -3.65 -9.01
CA PHE A 83 3.72 -5.03 -9.39
C PHE A 83 5.15 -5.22 -9.93
N TYR A 84 5.57 -4.43 -10.91
CA TYR A 84 6.90 -4.51 -11.50
C TYR A 84 8.02 -4.18 -10.49
N THR A 85 7.75 -3.28 -9.55
CA THR A 85 8.67 -2.97 -8.43
C THR A 85 8.60 -3.96 -7.26
N ARG A 86 8.09 -5.19 -7.50
CA ARG A 86 8.01 -6.28 -6.51
C ARG A 86 7.21 -5.92 -5.26
N GLY A 87 6.16 -5.12 -5.42
CA GLY A 87 5.28 -4.72 -4.33
C GLY A 87 5.75 -3.48 -3.57
N MET A 88 6.36 -2.52 -4.25
CA MET A 88 6.64 -1.21 -3.67
C MET A 88 5.35 -0.62 -3.10
N SER A 89 5.41 -0.13 -1.86
CA SER A 89 4.23 0.44 -1.22
C SER A 89 3.84 1.76 -1.87
N PHE A 90 2.56 2.10 -1.85
CA PHE A 90 2.08 3.34 -2.47
C PHE A 90 2.72 4.60 -1.85
N VAL A 91 3.06 4.57 -0.57
CA VAL A 91 3.80 5.68 0.05
C VAL A 91 5.22 5.78 -0.48
N ASP A 92 5.91 4.65 -0.71
CA ASP A 92 7.25 4.67 -1.30
C ASP A 92 7.21 5.17 -2.76
N MET A 93 6.18 4.76 -3.54
CA MET A 93 5.95 5.26 -4.89
C MET A 93 5.70 6.77 -4.94
N ALA A 94 4.91 7.30 -4.00
CA ALA A 94 4.56 8.71 -3.95
C ALA A 94 5.77 9.62 -3.68
N TYR A 95 6.70 9.15 -2.88
CA TYR A 95 7.90 9.90 -2.50
C TYR A 95 9.17 9.45 -3.24
N LEU A 96 9.03 8.58 -4.26
CA LEU A 96 10.14 8.17 -5.12
C LEU A 96 10.59 9.36 -5.98
N CYS A 97 11.86 9.70 -5.90
CA CYS A 97 12.41 10.85 -6.61
C CYS A 97 13.04 10.44 -7.96
N LYS A 98 13.13 11.38 -8.89
CA LYS A 98 13.82 11.17 -10.19
C LYS A 98 15.27 10.76 -10.00
N LYS A 99 15.96 11.30 -8.98
CA LYS A 99 17.35 10.94 -8.62
C LYS A 99 17.53 9.50 -8.14
N ASP A 100 16.44 8.85 -7.72
CA ASP A 100 16.47 7.46 -7.26
C ASP A 100 16.54 6.46 -8.43
N VAL A 101 16.41 6.97 -9.67
CA VAL A 101 16.56 6.18 -10.91
C VAL A 101 17.95 6.45 -11.48
N ALA A 102 18.84 5.48 -11.37
CA ALA A 102 20.21 5.59 -11.86
C ALA A 102 20.72 4.25 -12.37
N SER A 103 21.52 4.29 -13.46
CA SER A 103 22.23 3.13 -14.02
C SER A 103 21.33 1.90 -14.27
N GLY A 104 20.09 2.13 -14.71
CA GLY A 104 19.14 1.03 -14.97
C GLY A 104 18.50 0.42 -13.73
N TYR A 105 18.58 1.10 -12.59
CA TYR A 105 17.98 0.65 -11.33
C TYR A 105 17.17 1.76 -10.67
N ILE A 106 16.15 1.36 -9.91
CA ILE A 106 15.47 2.20 -8.91
C ILE A 106 16.08 1.86 -7.56
N ILE A 107 16.75 2.83 -6.92
CA ILE A 107 17.44 2.66 -5.63
C ILE A 107 16.79 3.60 -4.62
N TYR A 108 16.08 3.05 -3.65
CA TYR A 108 15.36 3.85 -2.67
C TYR A 108 15.43 3.26 -1.26
N ARG A 109 15.12 4.09 -0.25
CA ARG A 109 14.93 3.62 1.14
C ARG A 109 13.46 3.48 1.45
N ARG A 110 13.06 2.28 1.87
CA ARG A 110 11.70 1.98 2.28
C ARG A 110 11.30 2.83 3.49
N ARG A 111 10.27 3.65 3.36
CA ARG A 111 9.86 4.59 4.43
C ARG A 111 9.45 3.91 5.75
N LYS A 112 8.88 2.71 5.67
CA LYS A 112 8.43 1.97 6.86
C LYS A 112 9.57 1.37 7.68
N THR A 113 10.66 0.92 7.05
CA THR A 113 11.72 0.13 7.69
C THR A 113 13.11 0.73 7.55
N GLY A 114 13.29 1.78 6.74
CA GLY A 114 14.59 2.37 6.42
C GLY A 114 15.50 1.49 5.55
N GLN A 115 15.05 0.29 5.16
CA GLN A 115 15.82 -0.63 4.34
C GLN A 115 16.09 -0.05 2.96
N LYS A 116 17.34 -0.07 2.50
CA LYS A 116 17.74 0.27 1.14
C LYS A 116 17.39 -0.89 0.21
N LEU A 117 16.67 -0.60 -0.86
CA LEU A 117 16.28 -1.56 -1.89
C LEU A 117 16.76 -1.09 -3.24
N SER A 118 17.18 -2.05 -4.08
CA SER A 118 17.58 -1.83 -5.46
C SER A 118 16.75 -2.75 -6.35
N ILE A 119 16.09 -2.19 -7.35
CA ILE A 119 15.19 -2.90 -8.25
C ILE A 119 15.61 -2.55 -9.68
N ALA A 120 15.89 -3.56 -10.51
CA ALA A 120 16.21 -3.34 -11.92
C ALA A 120 15.01 -2.68 -12.63
N LEU A 121 15.29 -1.63 -13.40
CA LEU A 121 14.29 -0.91 -14.18
C LEU A 121 13.93 -1.72 -15.42
N VAL A 122 12.73 -2.26 -15.46
CA VAL A 122 12.22 -3.01 -16.62
C VAL A 122 11.53 -2.06 -17.63
N PRO A 123 11.42 -2.43 -18.91
CA PRO A 123 10.81 -1.58 -19.96
C PRO A 123 9.41 -1.09 -19.62
N GLU A 124 8.60 -1.93 -18.96
CA GLU A 124 7.23 -1.56 -18.55
C GLU A 124 7.21 -0.46 -17.48
N MET A 125 8.16 -0.46 -16.55
CA MET A 125 8.29 0.64 -15.58
C MET A 125 8.68 1.92 -16.31
N GLN A 126 9.61 1.83 -17.25
CA GLN A 126 10.08 2.98 -18.03
C GLN A 126 8.95 3.57 -18.88
N ALA A 127 8.12 2.73 -19.50
CA ALA A 127 6.94 3.18 -20.24
C ALA A 127 5.96 3.96 -19.34
N ILE A 128 5.72 3.49 -18.11
CA ILE A 128 4.87 4.20 -17.15
C ILE A 128 5.50 5.54 -16.75
N ILE A 129 6.80 5.57 -16.46
CA ILE A 129 7.52 6.80 -16.09
C ILE A 129 7.44 7.82 -17.24
N CYS A 130 7.68 7.39 -18.48
CA CYS A 130 7.61 8.25 -19.66
C CYS A 130 6.19 8.77 -19.93
N LYS A 131 5.18 7.95 -19.69
CA LYS A 131 3.76 8.31 -19.86
C LYS A 131 3.30 9.41 -18.90
N TYR A 132 3.83 9.41 -17.69
CA TYR A 132 3.38 10.30 -16.62
C TYR A 132 4.51 11.27 -16.20
N GLN A 133 4.70 12.33 -16.98
CA GLN A 133 5.67 13.38 -16.65
C GLN A 133 5.22 14.15 -15.40
N ASN A 134 6.17 14.49 -14.54
CA ASN A 134 5.96 15.29 -13.34
C ASN A 134 6.94 16.47 -13.32
N SER A 135 6.46 17.68 -13.03
CA SER A 135 7.27 18.88 -12.94
C SER A 135 8.11 18.96 -11.66
N THR A 136 7.72 18.22 -10.62
CA THR A 136 8.40 18.18 -9.32
C THR A 136 9.61 17.24 -9.34
N GLN A 137 10.34 17.16 -8.21
CA GLN A 137 11.41 16.17 -8.02
C GLN A 137 10.92 14.72 -7.99
N TYR A 138 9.63 14.49 -7.71
CA TYR A 138 9.06 13.15 -7.61
C TYR A 138 8.92 12.48 -8.98
N LEU A 139 9.16 11.17 -9.01
CA LEU A 139 9.17 10.39 -10.25
C LEU A 139 7.76 10.26 -10.87
N LEU A 140 6.76 9.99 -10.04
CA LEU A 140 5.38 9.77 -10.45
C LEU A 140 4.49 10.94 -10.00
N PRO A 141 3.47 11.36 -10.77
CA PRO A 141 2.62 12.51 -10.43
C PRO A 141 1.56 12.16 -9.38
N ILE A 142 1.97 11.48 -8.31
CA ILE A 142 1.16 11.27 -7.11
C ILE A 142 1.22 12.53 -6.24
N ILE A 143 2.40 13.12 -6.14
CA ILE A 143 2.65 14.44 -5.56
C ILE A 143 3.04 15.36 -6.72
N THR A 144 2.27 16.43 -6.93
CA THR A 144 2.40 17.34 -8.07
C THR A 144 2.81 18.76 -7.68
N LYS A 145 2.87 19.04 -6.37
CA LYS A 145 3.30 20.34 -5.81
C LYS A 145 4.21 20.11 -4.61
N GLU A 146 5.22 20.95 -4.48
CA GLU A 146 6.18 20.97 -3.37
C GLU A 146 5.96 22.24 -2.53
N ASP A 147 4.82 22.28 -1.86
CA ASP A 147 4.32 23.46 -1.14
C ASP A 147 3.99 23.14 0.34
N GLY A 148 4.51 22.03 0.87
CA GLY A 148 4.22 21.54 2.23
C GLY A 148 2.94 20.71 2.32
N THR A 149 2.17 20.57 1.23
CA THR A 149 0.94 19.77 1.21
C THR A 149 1.15 18.34 0.70
N GLU A 150 2.39 17.88 0.51
CA GLU A 150 2.74 16.59 -0.09
C GLU A 150 2.03 15.42 0.60
N ARG A 151 1.97 15.46 1.94
CA ARG A 151 1.26 14.44 2.72
C ARG A 151 -0.23 14.40 2.42
N GLN A 152 -0.86 15.55 2.24
CA GLN A 152 -2.28 15.66 1.91
C GLN A 152 -2.54 15.17 0.48
N GLN A 153 -1.69 15.57 -0.47
CA GLN A 153 -1.75 15.12 -1.87
C GLN A 153 -1.65 13.59 -1.95
N TYR A 154 -0.65 13.00 -1.28
CA TYR A 154 -0.50 11.54 -1.17
C TYR A 154 -1.77 10.87 -0.63
N ARG A 155 -2.34 11.36 0.48
CA ARG A 155 -3.55 10.77 1.09
C ARG A 155 -4.75 10.86 0.16
N ASN A 156 -4.95 11.99 -0.50
CA ASN A 156 -6.04 12.18 -1.44
C ASN A 156 -5.91 11.26 -2.65
N GLN A 157 -4.70 11.12 -3.21
CA GLN A 157 -4.45 10.22 -4.33
C GLN A 157 -4.61 8.76 -3.93
N LEU A 158 -4.19 8.36 -2.73
CA LEU A 158 -4.41 7.01 -2.21
C LEU A 158 -5.90 6.63 -2.21
N ILE A 159 -6.76 7.53 -1.73
CA ILE A 159 -8.23 7.33 -1.69
C ILE A 159 -8.79 7.23 -3.11
N ARG A 160 -8.38 8.14 -4.01
CA ARG A 160 -8.84 8.17 -5.40
C ARG A 160 -8.44 6.91 -6.16
N ILE A 161 -7.17 6.52 -6.08
CA ILE A 161 -6.63 5.33 -6.76
C ILE A 161 -7.33 4.07 -6.25
N ASN A 162 -7.48 3.90 -4.94
CA ASN A 162 -8.19 2.75 -4.39
C ASN A 162 -9.65 2.67 -4.85
N ARG A 163 -10.33 3.80 -5.00
CA ARG A 163 -11.69 3.85 -5.58
C ARG A 163 -11.69 3.41 -7.04
N HIS A 164 -10.73 3.89 -7.83
CA HIS A 164 -10.60 3.54 -9.24
C HIS A 164 -10.21 2.07 -9.43
N LEU A 165 -9.30 1.54 -8.61
CA LEU A 165 -8.93 0.12 -8.64
C LEU A 165 -10.14 -0.78 -8.35
N LYS A 166 -11.03 -0.42 -7.43
CA LYS A 166 -12.28 -1.17 -7.20
C LYS A 166 -13.16 -1.18 -8.46
N LYS A 167 -13.29 -0.04 -9.17
CA LYS A 167 -14.03 0.02 -10.43
C LYS A 167 -13.40 -0.88 -11.51
N ILE A 168 -12.08 -0.86 -11.65
CA ILE A 168 -11.35 -1.74 -12.56
C ILE A 168 -11.63 -3.22 -12.20
N GLY A 169 -11.57 -3.58 -10.92
CA GLY A 169 -11.89 -4.93 -10.47
C GLY A 169 -13.29 -5.38 -10.90
N THR A 170 -14.30 -4.53 -10.72
CA THR A 170 -15.67 -4.80 -11.18
C THR A 170 -15.73 -4.96 -12.71
N MET A 171 -15.08 -4.08 -13.47
CA MET A 171 -15.07 -4.13 -14.95
C MET A 171 -14.37 -5.38 -15.49
N THR A 172 -13.33 -5.86 -14.81
CA THR A 172 -12.54 -7.03 -15.23
C THR A 172 -13.04 -8.35 -14.63
N GLY A 173 -14.15 -8.33 -13.88
CA GLY A 173 -14.74 -9.51 -13.25
C GLY A 173 -13.88 -10.11 -12.13
N ILE A 174 -13.05 -9.31 -11.47
CA ILE A 174 -12.20 -9.77 -10.37
C ILE A 174 -13.01 -9.70 -9.08
N SER A 175 -13.18 -10.86 -8.42
CA SER A 175 -13.98 -10.99 -7.18
C SER A 175 -13.33 -10.36 -5.94
N ILE A 176 -12.01 -10.11 -5.98
CA ILE A 176 -11.27 -9.54 -4.86
C ILE A 176 -11.23 -8.03 -5.01
N PRO A 177 -11.63 -7.22 -3.99
CA PRO A 177 -11.55 -5.78 -4.08
C PRO A 177 -10.09 -5.32 -4.21
N LEU A 178 -9.75 -4.71 -5.35
CA LEU A 178 -8.40 -4.22 -5.63
C LEU A 178 -8.05 -3.01 -4.77
N SER A 179 -6.80 -2.94 -4.32
CA SER A 179 -6.24 -1.78 -3.61
C SER A 179 -4.71 -1.72 -3.74
N THR A 180 -4.14 -0.55 -3.52
CA THR A 180 -2.68 -0.32 -3.52
C THR A 180 -1.93 -1.04 -2.40
N GLY A 181 -2.62 -1.51 -1.36
CA GLY A 181 -2.03 -2.28 -0.25
C GLY A 181 -2.10 -3.78 -0.45
N GLN A 182 -2.55 -4.24 -1.60
CA GLN A 182 -2.73 -5.65 -1.88
C GLN A 182 -1.37 -6.34 -2.11
N ARG A 183 -1.19 -7.51 -1.52
CA ARG A 183 -0.02 -8.33 -1.82
C ARG A 183 -0.19 -8.95 -3.20
N ILE A 184 0.83 -8.78 -4.02
CA ILE A 184 0.98 -9.49 -5.28
C ILE A 184 1.94 -10.63 -4.99
N PHE A 185 1.60 -11.87 -5.36
CA PHE A 185 2.54 -12.97 -5.17
C PHE A 185 3.79 -12.70 -6.01
N PRO A 186 4.99 -12.80 -5.43
CA PRO A 186 6.18 -12.80 -6.23
C PRO A 186 6.10 -13.99 -7.18
N VAL A 187 6.24 -13.74 -8.46
CA VAL A 187 6.53 -14.78 -9.44
C VAL A 187 7.90 -15.34 -9.04
N GLY A 188 7.95 -16.58 -8.61
CA GLY A 188 9.21 -17.30 -8.47
C GLY A 188 9.88 -17.36 -9.85
N GLY A 189 11.11 -16.85 -9.94
CA GLY A 189 11.97 -16.98 -11.13
C GLY A 189 11.58 -16.07 -12.30
N ASN A 190 12.53 -15.24 -12.71
CA ASN A 190 12.59 -14.45 -13.94
C ASN A 190 11.28 -13.82 -14.41
N GLY A 191 11.10 -12.54 -14.04
CA GLY A 191 9.92 -11.73 -14.36
C GLY A 191 9.70 -11.46 -15.83
N GLN A 192 9.30 -12.48 -16.58
CA GLN A 192 8.69 -12.32 -17.90
C GLN A 192 7.18 -12.63 -17.77
N LEU A 193 6.38 -11.57 -17.98
CA LEU A 193 4.97 -11.67 -18.31
C LEU A 193 4.79 -11.54 -19.81
#